data_f63cf69a3b0f015d8a033493e655556a
#
_entry.id   f63cf69a3b0f015d8a033493e655556a
#
_cell.length_a   1.000
_cell.length_b   1.000
_cell.length_c   1.000
_cell.angle_alpha   90.00
_cell.angle_beta   90.00
_cell.angle_gamma   90.00
#
_symmetry.space_group_name_H-M   'P 1'
#
loop_
_entity.id
_entity.type
_entity.pdbx_description
1 polymer ?
#
loop_
_entity_poly.entity_id
_entity_poly.type
_entity_poly.pdbx_seq_one_letter_code
_entity_poly.pdbx_strand_id
1 'polypeptide(L)'
;MSKPTTLLSFLGGNRGKDPKRPVYEQANYRFPDGSEVCSDYFAEAIVRSGQFQLKQVLLFGTHTSVWERLVQEANLDLASAILERTDGGMSTGVTDEQLHQVERLLAEQWGVEVHAYAGDLAINESNALDELAAYDRMLAKIPDSHEVLFDFTHGFRSLAMLLTVALRFRGAIHHQPHLRAVRLIYGELNHNAPSPVHVLDDLWKGLQVAQAARLFLEKFAGEELAGMLEPDWPAGAKAIRKLSERVQSNLFLEFEEPLRQLQSALHDLPEPCPDWLAMLAHSLERFHRRLTAKTLPEILLKLAEMLMEHHLAGQAYIALDEALSETVLIANGKASENLTDSERRDLFRETVEQLPDRRLAHQIWRIHNTRNTVAHAGRKIHRDNPGNSVAPDGFSREFHSLADRLRPLAKKPRKLLEARWR
;
A
#
# COMPACT_ATOMS: atom_id res chain seq x y z
N MET A 1 25.20 11.28 -5.89
CA MET A 1 25.43 11.65 -4.47
C MET A 1 24.38 10.92 -3.66
N SER A 2 24.77 10.24 -2.56
CA SER A 2 23.80 9.66 -1.64
C SER A 2 23.00 10.78 -0.98
N LYS A 3 21.73 10.51 -0.69
CA LYS A 3 20.86 11.50 -0.04
C LYS A 3 21.19 11.63 1.45
N PRO A 4 20.97 12.80 2.07
CA PRO A 4 21.05 12.94 3.52
C PRO A 4 20.04 11.98 4.17
N THR A 5 20.42 11.42 5.33
CA THR A 5 19.66 10.37 6.00
C THR A 5 19.26 10.79 7.41
N THR A 6 18.02 10.52 7.80
CA THR A 6 17.54 10.56 9.19
C THR A 6 17.51 9.15 9.75
N LEU A 7 18.22 8.92 10.86
CA LEU A 7 18.14 7.68 11.62
C LEU A 7 17.01 7.76 12.65
N LEU A 8 16.13 6.77 12.65
CA LEU A 8 15.15 6.49 13.71
C LEU A 8 15.66 5.33 14.53
N SER A 9 15.84 5.51 15.83
CA SER A 9 16.31 4.43 16.70
C SER A 9 15.62 4.45 18.05
N PHE A 10 15.66 3.32 18.73
CA PHE A 10 15.07 3.15 20.05
C PHE A 10 16.12 3.01 21.13
N LEU A 11 15.79 3.57 22.30
CA LEU A 11 16.50 3.34 23.54
C LEU A 11 15.67 2.41 24.43
N GLY A 12 16.22 1.24 24.71
CA GLY A 12 15.58 0.26 25.58
C GLY A 12 15.72 0.59 27.07
N GLY A 13 15.07 -0.20 27.93
CA GLY A 13 14.98 0.06 29.36
C GLY A 13 15.32 -1.15 30.23
N ASN A 14 16.13 -2.08 29.79
CA ASN A 14 16.42 -3.23 30.62
C ASN A 14 17.66 -3.00 31.51
N ARG A 15 17.39 -2.44 32.70
CA ARG A 15 18.32 -2.55 33.80
C ARG A 15 18.17 -3.95 34.38
N GLY A 16 19.05 -4.87 34.05
CA GLY A 16 19.06 -6.19 34.65
C GLY A 16 18.95 -6.10 36.17
N LYS A 17 18.53 -7.19 36.82
CA LYS A 17 18.42 -7.26 38.30
C LYS A 17 19.78 -7.04 39.02
N ASP A 18 20.87 -7.03 38.30
CA ASP A 18 22.23 -6.77 38.82
C ASP A 18 22.69 -5.36 38.35
N PRO A 19 22.73 -4.37 39.27
CA PRO A 19 23.17 -3.02 38.97
C PRO A 19 24.62 -2.92 38.51
N LYS A 20 25.41 -4.00 38.65
CA LYS A 20 26.79 -4.07 38.18
C LYS A 20 26.93 -4.56 36.72
N ARG A 21 25.89 -5.10 36.13
CA ARG A 21 25.93 -5.49 34.72
C ARG A 21 25.65 -4.29 33.81
N PRO A 22 26.43 -4.09 32.74
CA PRO A 22 26.11 -3.06 31.74
C PRO A 22 24.72 -3.33 31.17
N VAL A 23 23.96 -2.27 30.94
CA VAL A 23 22.58 -2.35 30.43
C VAL A 23 22.56 -2.94 29.04
N TYR A 24 23.58 -2.60 28.23
CA TYR A 24 23.85 -3.20 26.95
C TYR A 24 25.23 -3.85 26.99
N GLU A 25 25.32 -5.03 26.38
CA GLU A 25 26.61 -5.69 26.20
C GLU A 25 27.33 -5.06 25.01
N GLN A 26 28.63 -4.83 25.16
CA GLN A 26 29.44 -4.34 24.07
C GLN A 26 29.48 -5.37 22.94
N ALA A 27 29.15 -4.94 21.73
CA ALA A 27 29.16 -5.75 20.53
C ALA A 27 30.07 -5.16 19.47
N ASN A 28 30.73 -6.04 18.72
CA ASN A 28 31.48 -5.65 17.54
C ASN A 28 30.60 -5.81 16.30
N TYR A 29 29.94 -4.74 15.89
CA TYR A 29 29.00 -4.76 14.78
C TYR A 29 29.74 -4.77 13.45
N ARG A 30 29.48 -5.81 12.63
CA ARG A 30 30.00 -5.93 11.28
C ARG A 30 28.96 -5.48 10.27
N PHE A 31 29.23 -4.41 9.58
CA PHE A 31 28.39 -3.82 8.56
C PHE A 31 28.53 -4.55 7.21
N PRO A 32 27.58 -4.38 6.26
CA PRO A 32 27.61 -5.06 4.96
C PRO A 32 28.86 -4.79 4.09
N ASP A 33 29.52 -3.64 4.27
CA ASP A 33 30.80 -3.31 3.60
C ASP A 33 32.02 -3.98 4.22
N GLY A 34 31.82 -4.76 5.30
CA GLY A 34 32.87 -5.44 6.05
C GLY A 34 33.52 -4.59 7.16
N SER A 35 33.16 -3.30 7.31
CA SER A 35 33.65 -2.49 8.43
C SER A 35 33.09 -2.97 9.75
N GLU A 36 33.89 -2.82 10.82
CA GLU A 36 33.51 -3.24 12.18
C GLU A 36 33.55 -2.04 13.12
N VAL A 37 32.49 -1.91 13.94
CA VAL A 37 32.39 -0.86 14.96
C VAL A 37 32.00 -1.49 16.29
N CYS A 38 32.83 -1.26 17.30
CA CYS A 38 32.56 -1.71 18.67
C CYS A 38 31.74 -0.64 19.39
N SER A 39 30.55 -1.00 19.85
CA SER A 39 29.67 -0.16 20.67
C SER A 39 28.72 -1.02 21.48
N ASP A 40 28.23 -0.50 22.58
CA ASP A 40 27.14 -1.10 23.36
C ASP A 40 25.76 -0.58 22.95
N TYR A 41 25.72 0.46 22.09
CA TYR A 41 24.48 1.02 21.55
C TYR A 41 24.53 1.07 20.03
N PHE A 42 23.61 0.37 19.39
CA PHE A 42 23.66 0.17 17.93
C PHE A 42 23.50 1.46 17.12
N ALA A 43 22.65 2.42 17.57
CA ALA A 43 22.56 3.71 16.89
C ALA A 43 23.89 4.46 16.87
N GLU A 44 24.67 4.41 17.95
CA GLU A 44 26.03 4.96 17.99
C GLU A 44 26.95 4.22 17.00
N ALA A 45 26.86 2.89 16.92
CA ALA A 45 27.62 2.13 15.92
C ALA A 45 27.28 2.55 14.49
N ILE A 46 25.99 2.81 14.18
CA ILE A 46 25.56 3.33 12.89
C ILE A 46 26.18 4.70 12.60
N VAL A 47 26.13 5.63 13.57
CA VAL A 47 26.71 6.97 13.42
C VAL A 47 28.23 6.86 13.15
N ARG A 48 28.95 6.08 13.96
CA ARG A 48 30.42 5.92 13.88
C ARG A 48 30.88 5.15 12.64
N SER A 49 30.02 4.32 12.05
CA SER A 49 30.34 3.56 10.82
C SER A 49 30.61 4.46 9.62
N GLY A 50 30.00 5.65 9.57
CA GLY A 50 30.12 6.58 8.44
C GLY A 50 29.51 6.09 7.13
N GLN A 51 28.83 4.93 7.13
CA GLN A 51 28.25 4.32 5.92
C GLN A 51 27.04 5.09 5.37
N PHE A 52 26.33 5.76 6.26
CA PHE A 52 25.13 6.52 5.94
C PHE A 52 25.44 8.02 6.03
N GLN A 53 24.94 8.83 5.09
CA GLN A 53 25.07 10.29 5.19
C GLN A 53 24.10 10.84 6.24
N LEU A 54 24.32 10.45 7.50
CA LEU A 54 23.48 10.88 8.61
C LEU A 54 23.57 12.39 8.80
N LYS A 55 22.43 13.04 8.90
CA LYS A 55 22.28 14.46 9.23
C LYS A 55 21.41 14.68 10.44
N GLN A 56 20.56 13.70 10.75
CA GLN A 56 19.61 13.79 11.85
C GLN A 56 19.41 12.41 12.48
N VAL A 57 19.22 12.39 13.79
CA VAL A 57 18.84 11.19 14.56
C VAL A 57 17.60 11.52 15.39
N LEU A 58 16.58 10.70 15.28
CA LEU A 58 15.41 10.73 16.16
C LEU A 58 15.47 9.51 17.09
N LEU A 59 15.62 9.77 18.39
CA LEU A 59 15.67 8.75 19.43
C LEU A 59 14.31 8.63 20.12
N PHE A 60 13.81 7.40 20.18
CA PHE A 60 12.56 7.08 20.86
C PHE A 60 12.85 6.19 22.06
N GLY A 61 12.37 6.57 23.22
CA GLY A 61 12.50 5.80 24.44
C GLY A 61 11.28 5.95 25.32
N THR A 62 11.36 5.39 26.52
CA THR A 62 10.39 5.65 27.58
C THR A 62 11.01 6.55 28.63
N HIS A 63 10.19 7.13 29.50
CA HIS A 63 10.72 7.93 30.62
C HIS A 63 11.72 7.15 31.48
N THR A 64 11.62 5.83 31.53
CA THR A 64 12.50 4.93 32.28
C THR A 64 13.56 4.24 31.42
N SER A 65 13.72 4.61 30.16
CA SER A 65 14.83 4.12 29.32
C SER A 65 16.18 4.61 29.86
N VAL A 66 17.25 3.97 29.42
CA VAL A 66 18.61 4.17 29.96
C VAL A 66 19.29 5.42 29.38
N TRP A 67 18.61 6.55 29.44
CA TRP A 67 19.09 7.83 28.92
C TRP A 67 20.44 8.26 29.49
N GLU A 68 20.70 7.93 30.78
CA GLU A 68 21.97 8.21 31.46
C GLU A 68 23.16 7.58 30.73
N ARG A 69 22.96 6.40 30.11
CA ARG A 69 24.01 5.67 29.41
C ARG A 69 24.55 6.45 28.22
N LEU A 70 23.68 7.19 27.52
CA LEU A 70 24.06 7.97 26.34
C LEU A 70 24.95 9.17 26.67
N VAL A 71 24.91 9.66 27.89
CA VAL A 71 25.62 10.88 28.31
C VAL A 71 26.65 10.64 29.40
N GLN A 72 26.77 9.43 29.91
CA GLN A 72 27.65 9.09 31.05
C GLN A 72 29.10 9.49 30.80
N GLU A 73 29.64 9.34 29.60
CA GLU A 73 31.01 9.70 29.27
C GLU A 73 31.20 11.20 29.08
N ALA A 74 30.15 11.91 28.61
CA ALA A 74 30.22 13.35 28.34
C ALA A 74 29.83 14.20 29.56
N ASN A 75 28.88 13.72 30.39
CA ASN A 75 28.37 14.48 31.54
C ASN A 75 27.91 13.55 32.65
N LEU A 76 28.79 13.25 33.59
CA LEU A 76 28.54 12.36 34.71
C LEU A 76 27.44 12.88 35.68
N ASP A 77 27.37 14.20 35.87
CA ASP A 77 26.41 14.84 36.78
C ASP A 77 24.98 14.67 36.19
N LEU A 78 24.80 14.91 34.90
CA LEU A 78 23.53 14.69 34.22
C LEU A 78 23.13 13.20 34.25
N ALA A 79 24.09 12.29 33.97
CA ALA A 79 23.85 10.85 34.01
C ALA A 79 23.39 10.42 35.41
N SER A 80 24.07 10.91 36.49
CA SER A 80 23.70 10.62 37.86
C SER A 80 22.31 11.17 38.22
N ALA A 81 21.99 12.39 37.80
CA ALA A 81 20.68 13.00 38.05
C ALA A 81 19.54 12.25 37.34
N ILE A 82 19.75 11.73 36.12
CA ILE A 82 18.79 10.88 35.42
C ILE A 82 18.65 9.55 36.15
N LEU A 83 19.75 8.93 36.56
CA LEU A 83 19.77 7.64 37.25
C LEU A 83 19.03 7.69 38.58
N GLU A 84 19.25 8.72 39.42
CA GLU A 84 18.54 8.91 40.69
C GLU A 84 17.02 8.97 40.54
N ARG A 85 16.53 9.63 39.47
CA ARG A 85 15.08 9.71 39.17
C ARG A 85 14.50 8.38 38.66
N THR A 86 15.29 7.54 38.07
CA THR A 86 14.84 6.26 37.48
C THR A 86 14.92 5.09 38.44
N ASP A 87 15.85 5.08 39.41
CA ASP A 87 16.08 4.01 40.37
C ASP A 87 15.52 4.28 41.81
N GLY A 88 15.22 5.49 42.14
CA GLY A 88 14.82 5.91 43.48
C GLY A 88 13.36 5.65 43.84
N GLY A 89 12.92 4.39 43.97
CA GLY A 89 11.67 3.96 44.65
C GLY A 89 10.33 4.50 44.15
N MET A 90 10.33 5.65 43.49
CA MET A 90 9.27 6.22 42.66
C MET A 90 9.92 6.73 41.37
N SER A 91 10.05 5.83 40.38
CA SER A 91 10.59 6.18 39.08
C SER A 91 9.75 7.26 38.41
N THR A 92 10.19 8.52 38.50
CA THR A 92 9.56 9.64 37.82
C THR A 92 10.12 9.83 36.39
N GLY A 93 11.15 9.05 36.07
CA GLY A 93 11.78 9.04 34.75
C GLY A 93 12.54 10.32 34.38
N VAL A 94 13.07 10.35 33.16
CA VAL A 94 13.73 11.52 32.60
C VAL A 94 12.74 12.67 32.40
N THR A 95 13.17 13.90 32.66
CA THR A 95 12.38 15.12 32.37
C THR A 95 12.64 15.67 30.99
N ASP A 96 11.76 16.53 30.47
CA ASP A 96 11.93 17.20 29.18
C ASP A 96 13.23 18.06 29.16
N GLU A 97 13.54 18.74 30.27
CA GLU A 97 14.78 19.52 30.38
C GLU A 97 16.03 18.65 30.30
N GLN A 98 16.01 17.49 30.96
CA GLN A 98 17.10 16.52 30.88
C GLN A 98 17.21 15.94 29.45
N LEU A 99 16.07 15.66 28.79
CA LEU A 99 16.08 15.21 27.38
C LEU A 99 16.70 16.25 26.45
N HIS A 100 16.39 17.54 26.62
CA HIS A 100 17.03 18.59 25.85
C HIS A 100 18.53 18.73 26.10
N GLN A 101 18.99 18.40 27.32
CA GLN A 101 20.42 18.33 27.61
C GLN A 101 21.07 17.12 26.91
N VAL A 102 20.40 15.95 26.93
CA VAL A 102 20.83 14.75 26.19
C VAL A 102 20.93 15.05 24.69
N GLU A 103 19.91 15.65 24.09
CA GLU A 103 19.92 16.03 22.65
C GLU A 103 21.13 16.85 22.29
N ARG A 104 21.45 17.90 23.09
CA ARG A 104 22.61 18.78 22.81
C ARG A 104 23.94 18.06 22.92
N LEU A 105 24.14 17.27 23.97
CA LEU A 105 25.37 16.51 24.15
C LEU A 105 25.58 15.50 23.04
N LEU A 106 24.53 14.76 22.64
CA LEU A 106 24.62 13.81 21.55
C LEU A 106 24.85 14.50 20.20
N ALA A 107 24.23 15.65 19.96
CA ALA A 107 24.44 16.42 18.74
C ALA A 107 25.90 16.89 18.61
N GLU A 108 26.50 17.34 19.72
CA GLU A 108 27.92 17.70 19.77
C GLU A 108 28.84 16.49 19.55
N GLN A 109 28.54 15.37 20.21
CA GLN A 109 29.34 14.13 20.13
C GLN A 109 29.26 13.46 18.74
N TRP A 110 28.09 13.43 18.14
CA TRP A 110 27.82 12.71 16.89
C TRP A 110 27.94 13.59 15.63
N GLY A 111 28.01 14.91 15.81
CA GLY A 111 28.12 15.86 14.69
C GLY A 111 26.88 15.88 13.79
N VAL A 112 25.71 15.52 14.32
CA VAL A 112 24.42 15.47 13.62
C VAL A 112 23.32 16.09 14.48
N GLU A 113 22.22 16.52 13.87
CA GLU A 113 21.05 16.97 14.63
C GLU A 113 20.43 15.79 15.40
N VAL A 114 20.11 15.97 16.68
CA VAL A 114 19.49 14.93 17.52
C VAL A 114 18.21 15.45 18.13
N HIS A 115 17.15 14.65 18.05
CA HIS A 115 15.89 14.84 18.79
C HIS A 115 15.56 13.58 19.56
N ALA A 116 15.09 13.74 20.79
CA ALA A 116 14.72 12.65 21.66
C ALA A 116 13.24 12.76 22.07
N TYR A 117 12.60 11.64 22.25
CA TYR A 117 11.25 11.52 22.77
C TYR A 117 11.21 10.41 23.82
N ALA A 118 10.66 10.74 25.00
CA ALA A 118 10.38 9.79 26.06
C ALA A 118 8.88 9.68 26.27
N GLY A 119 8.32 8.51 25.94
CA GLY A 119 6.90 8.20 26.10
C GLY A 119 6.62 7.23 27.23
N ASP A 120 5.39 6.75 27.29
CA ASP A 120 4.97 5.75 28.26
C ASP A 120 5.49 4.35 27.90
N LEU A 121 5.89 3.58 28.93
CA LEU A 121 6.34 2.20 28.75
C LEU A 121 5.19 1.26 28.32
N ALA A 122 4.01 1.46 28.91
CA ALA A 122 2.84 0.63 28.66
C ALA A 122 1.90 1.29 27.67
N ILE A 123 1.96 0.85 26.43
CA ILE A 123 0.98 1.24 25.42
C ILE A 123 -0.27 0.37 25.62
N ASN A 124 -1.41 1.02 25.81
CA ASN A 124 -2.72 0.39 25.98
C ASN A 124 -3.80 1.19 25.23
N GLU A 125 -5.05 0.72 25.28
CA GLU A 125 -6.15 1.36 24.55
C GLU A 125 -6.36 2.83 24.92
N SER A 126 -6.03 3.23 26.15
CA SER A 126 -6.28 4.60 26.64
C SER A 126 -5.23 5.62 26.17
N ASN A 127 -3.98 5.22 25.89
CA ASN A 127 -2.90 6.13 25.52
C ASN A 127 -2.32 5.88 24.10
N ALA A 128 -2.73 4.81 23.42
CA ALA A 128 -2.14 4.44 22.12
C ALA A 128 -2.26 5.54 21.06
N LEU A 129 -3.37 6.28 21.02
CA LEU A 129 -3.57 7.38 20.08
C LEU A 129 -2.74 8.63 20.45
N ASP A 130 -2.57 8.92 21.72
CA ASP A 130 -1.74 10.03 22.19
C ASP A 130 -0.27 9.76 21.89
N GLU A 131 0.19 8.54 22.13
CA GLU A 131 1.52 8.08 21.76
C GLU A 131 1.72 8.11 20.23
N LEU A 132 0.75 7.65 19.43
CA LEU A 132 0.80 7.74 17.99
C LEU A 132 0.94 9.20 17.51
N ALA A 133 0.18 10.13 18.12
CA ALA A 133 0.26 11.55 17.80
C ALA A 133 1.62 12.16 18.21
N ALA A 134 2.23 11.69 19.30
CA ALA A 134 3.56 12.12 19.70
C ALA A 134 4.63 11.64 18.72
N TYR A 135 4.56 10.39 18.28
CA TYR A 135 5.43 9.85 17.23
C TYR A 135 5.25 10.60 15.91
N ASP A 136 4.02 10.91 15.52
CA ASP A 136 3.75 11.72 14.31
C ASP A 136 4.40 13.12 14.40
N ARG A 137 4.35 13.79 15.56
CA ARG A 137 5.05 15.06 15.77
C ARG A 137 6.57 14.93 15.66
N MET A 138 7.15 13.84 16.17
CA MET A 138 8.59 13.57 16.00
C MET A 138 8.94 13.35 14.53
N LEU A 139 8.16 12.53 13.81
CA LEU A 139 8.36 12.28 12.39
C LEU A 139 8.18 13.55 11.53
N ALA A 140 7.41 14.53 12.01
CA ALA A 140 7.27 15.83 11.33
C ALA A 140 8.58 16.62 11.24
N LYS A 141 9.56 16.29 12.08
CA LYS A 141 10.89 16.94 12.06
C LYS A 141 11.81 16.41 10.94
N ILE A 142 11.41 15.31 10.25
CA ILE A 142 12.21 14.75 9.16
C ILE A 142 12.04 15.60 7.91
N PRO A 143 13.14 16.18 7.36
CA PRO A 143 13.09 16.94 6.11
C PRO A 143 12.69 16.06 4.92
N ASP A 144 11.90 16.60 3.98
CA ASP A 144 11.43 15.88 2.78
C ASP A 144 12.58 15.37 1.88
N SER A 145 13.77 16.01 1.98
CA SER A 145 14.96 15.62 1.24
C SER A 145 15.72 14.43 1.82
N HIS A 146 15.39 14.01 3.07
CA HIS A 146 16.08 12.94 3.74
C HIS A 146 15.52 11.57 3.40
N GLU A 147 16.41 10.58 3.30
CA GLU A 147 16.03 9.16 3.39
C GLU A 147 15.86 8.79 4.87
N VAL A 148 15.03 7.79 5.14
CA VAL A 148 14.77 7.31 6.49
C VAL A 148 15.42 5.96 6.69
N LEU A 149 16.29 5.86 7.69
CA LEU A 149 16.87 4.62 8.17
C LEU A 149 16.25 4.27 9.53
N PHE A 150 15.58 3.14 9.64
CA PHE A 150 14.88 2.73 10.85
C PHE A 150 15.59 1.55 11.50
N ASP A 151 16.22 1.81 12.65
CA ASP A 151 16.83 0.83 13.54
C ASP A 151 15.83 0.37 14.62
N PHE A 152 15.60 -0.92 14.71
CA PHE A 152 14.71 -1.53 15.70
C PHE A 152 15.44 -2.51 16.65
N THR A 153 16.78 -2.42 16.75
CA THR A 153 17.63 -3.34 17.52
C THR A 153 17.32 -3.32 19.02
N HIS A 154 17.22 -2.13 19.62
CA HIS A 154 17.08 -1.97 21.07
C HIS A 154 15.68 -1.60 21.56
N GLY A 155 14.70 -1.52 20.66
CA GLY A 155 13.35 -1.09 21.01
C GLY A 155 12.49 -2.13 21.74
N PHE A 156 11.62 -1.66 22.62
CA PHE A 156 10.49 -2.48 23.03
C PHE A 156 9.63 -2.84 21.81
N ARG A 157 9.16 -4.07 21.71
CA ARG A 157 8.38 -4.56 20.56
C ARG A 157 7.17 -3.68 20.25
N SER A 158 6.47 -3.20 21.29
CA SER A 158 5.31 -2.30 21.16
C SER A 158 5.68 -0.96 20.53
N LEU A 159 6.83 -0.38 20.91
CA LEU A 159 7.29 0.90 20.37
C LEU A 159 7.70 0.79 18.91
N ALA A 160 8.39 -0.28 18.52
CA ALA A 160 8.73 -0.53 17.12
C ALA A 160 7.49 -0.71 16.23
N MET A 161 6.46 -1.42 16.75
CA MET A 161 5.17 -1.51 16.07
C MET A 161 4.51 -0.13 15.93
N LEU A 162 4.49 0.66 17.00
CA LEU A 162 3.88 1.99 16.99
C LEU A 162 4.57 2.92 15.98
N LEU A 163 5.91 2.92 15.94
CA LEU A 163 6.66 3.71 14.98
C LEU A 163 6.39 3.26 13.55
N THR A 164 6.28 1.95 13.29
CA THR A 164 5.87 1.42 11.99
C THR A 164 4.50 1.95 11.58
N VAL A 165 3.52 1.94 12.50
CA VAL A 165 2.18 2.48 12.24
C VAL A 165 2.25 3.99 11.99
N ALA A 166 3.02 4.75 12.80
CA ALA A 166 3.18 6.19 12.64
C ALA A 166 3.79 6.57 11.29
N LEU A 167 4.85 5.86 10.86
CA LEU A 167 5.49 6.06 9.55
C LEU A 167 4.49 5.81 8.41
N ARG A 168 3.73 4.73 8.48
CA ARG A 168 2.71 4.40 7.47
C ARG A 168 1.57 5.40 7.46
N PHE A 169 1.08 5.79 8.63
CA PHE A 169 0.01 6.77 8.78
C PHE A 169 0.44 8.11 8.20
N ARG A 170 1.61 8.62 8.62
CA ARG A 170 2.13 9.89 8.15
C ARG A 170 2.40 9.91 6.65
N GLY A 171 3.06 8.87 6.12
CA GLY A 171 3.32 8.75 4.68
C GLY A 171 2.06 8.71 3.83
N ALA A 172 0.94 8.18 4.36
CA ALA A 172 -0.35 8.12 3.68
C ALA A 172 -1.12 9.45 3.78
N ILE A 173 -1.22 10.04 4.99
CA ILE A 173 -2.09 11.19 5.26
C ILE A 173 -1.43 12.51 4.83
N HIS A 174 -0.14 12.68 5.11
CA HIS A 174 0.56 13.93 4.83
C HIS A 174 1.26 13.96 3.45
N HIS A 175 1.03 12.94 2.62
CA HIS A 175 1.63 12.85 1.27
C HIS A 175 3.15 13.04 1.26
N GLN A 176 3.84 12.54 2.28
CA GLN A 176 5.30 12.61 2.39
C GLN A 176 5.94 11.36 1.74
N PRO A 177 6.35 11.43 0.47
CA PRO A 177 6.81 10.26 -0.28
C PRO A 177 8.11 9.67 0.28
N HIS A 178 8.97 10.47 0.92
CA HIS A 178 10.20 9.99 1.54
C HIS A 178 9.94 9.02 2.70
N LEU A 179 8.81 9.15 3.42
CA LEU A 179 8.39 8.21 4.46
C LEU A 179 7.79 6.91 3.91
N ARG A 180 7.60 6.83 2.60
CA ARG A 180 7.20 5.59 1.95
C ARG A 180 8.40 4.67 1.70
N ALA A 181 9.60 5.19 1.50
CA ALA A 181 10.81 4.44 1.21
C ALA A 181 11.74 4.38 2.43
N VAL A 182 11.29 3.69 3.50
CA VAL A 182 12.08 3.49 4.72
C VAL A 182 13.00 2.29 4.54
N ARG A 183 14.26 2.46 4.90
CA ARG A 183 15.24 1.38 5.01
C ARG A 183 15.25 0.83 6.42
N LEU A 184 15.20 -0.49 6.55
CA LEU A 184 15.24 -1.15 7.85
C LEU A 184 16.65 -1.67 8.13
N ILE A 185 17.15 -1.44 9.35
CA ILE A 185 18.44 -1.94 9.80
C ILE A 185 18.30 -2.60 11.16
N TYR A 186 19.05 -3.69 11.35
CA TYR A 186 19.04 -4.47 12.59
C TYR A 186 20.44 -4.99 12.89
N GLY A 187 20.92 -4.77 14.11
CA GLY A 187 22.14 -5.34 14.64
C GLY A 187 21.85 -6.61 15.45
N GLU A 188 22.27 -7.76 14.97
CA GLU A 188 22.11 -9.01 15.70
C GLU A 188 23.25 -9.18 16.72
N LEU A 189 22.89 -9.31 18.01
CA LEU A 189 23.88 -9.56 19.06
C LEU A 189 24.46 -10.99 18.97
N ASN A 190 25.76 -11.08 18.77
CA ASN A 190 26.47 -12.35 18.76
C ASN A 190 27.66 -12.31 19.75
N HIS A 191 27.63 -13.20 20.78
CA HIS A 191 28.63 -13.20 21.82
C HIS A 191 29.98 -13.88 21.42
N ASN A 192 29.99 -14.67 20.34
CA ASN A 192 31.15 -15.52 19.97
C ASN A 192 31.80 -15.08 18.65
N ALA A 193 31.25 -14.10 17.95
CA ALA A 193 31.74 -13.62 16.67
C ALA A 193 31.31 -12.16 16.49
N PRO A 194 31.81 -11.43 15.47
CA PRO A 194 31.27 -10.12 15.15
C PRO A 194 29.76 -10.18 14.92
N SER A 195 29.04 -9.24 15.52
CA SER A 195 27.60 -9.11 15.45
C SER A 195 27.20 -8.61 14.06
N PRO A 196 26.52 -9.42 13.23
CA PRO A 196 26.19 -9.00 11.87
C PRO A 196 25.14 -7.89 11.88
N VAL A 197 25.29 -6.95 10.95
CA VAL A 197 24.31 -5.91 10.68
C VAL A 197 23.51 -6.32 9.44
N HIS A 198 22.20 -6.43 9.61
CA HIS A 198 21.26 -6.79 8.55
C HIS A 198 20.56 -5.55 8.03
N VAL A 199 20.57 -5.38 6.71
CA VAL A 199 19.74 -4.40 6.01
C VAL A 199 18.54 -5.15 5.45
N LEU A 200 17.33 -4.76 5.88
CA LEU A 200 16.09 -5.50 5.63
C LEU A 200 15.12 -4.68 4.74
N ASP A 201 15.68 -4.02 3.73
CA ASP A 201 14.91 -3.14 2.82
C ASP A 201 13.75 -3.87 2.14
N ASP A 202 13.91 -5.17 1.86
CA ASP A 202 12.87 -6.00 1.23
C ASP A 202 11.62 -6.17 2.09
N LEU A 203 11.73 -6.13 3.42
CA LEU A 203 10.55 -6.21 4.29
C LEU A 203 9.66 -4.97 4.15
N TRP A 204 10.27 -3.79 4.10
CA TRP A 204 9.52 -2.55 3.89
C TRP A 204 8.95 -2.47 2.47
N LYS A 205 9.75 -2.85 1.45
CA LYS A 205 9.29 -2.99 0.07
C LYS A 205 8.10 -3.92 -0.03
N GLY A 206 8.14 -5.07 0.67
CA GLY A 206 7.03 -6.02 0.72
C GLY A 206 5.72 -5.40 1.24
N LEU A 207 5.77 -4.59 2.31
CA LEU A 207 4.60 -3.86 2.81
C LEU A 207 4.06 -2.85 1.79
N GLN A 208 4.92 -2.16 1.07
CA GLN A 208 4.52 -1.19 0.04
C GLN A 208 3.88 -1.88 -1.16
N VAL A 209 4.51 -2.95 -1.65
CA VAL A 209 3.97 -3.76 -2.75
C VAL A 209 2.60 -4.33 -2.38
N ALA A 210 2.43 -4.85 -1.15
CA ALA A 210 1.14 -5.37 -0.70
C ALA A 210 0.04 -4.29 -0.71
N GLN A 211 0.35 -3.07 -0.29
CA GLN A 211 -0.61 -1.95 -0.32
C GLN A 211 -0.94 -1.52 -1.75
N ALA A 212 0.06 -1.33 -2.60
CA ALA A 212 -0.13 -0.95 -4.00
C ALA A 212 -0.86 -2.06 -4.78
N ALA A 213 -0.55 -3.33 -4.52
CA ALA A 213 -1.26 -4.46 -5.09
C ALA A 213 -2.74 -4.48 -4.67
N ARG A 214 -3.03 -4.20 -3.41
CA ARG A 214 -4.42 -4.08 -2.94
C ARG A 214 -5.18 -2.99 -3.69
N LEU A 215 -4.58 -1.81 -3.86
CA LEU A 215 -5.20 -0.71 -4.62
C LEU A 215 -5.46 -1.09 -6.09
N PHE A 216 -4.54 -1.81 -6.71
CA PHE A 216 -4.75 -2.32 -8.06
C PHE A 216 -5.86 -3.37 -8.10
N LEU A 217 -5.81 -4.39 -7.25
CA LEU A 217 -6.75 -5.50 -7.25
C LEU A 217 -8.19 -5.09 -6.90
N GLU A 218 -8.37 -4.08 -6.02
CA GLU A 218 -9.67 -3.61 -5.56
C GLU A 218 -10.19 -2.39 -6.33
N LYS A 219 -9.30 -1.51 -6.81
CA LYS A 219 -9.67 -0.21 -7.40
C LYS A 219 -9.11 0.02 -8.79
N PHE A 220 -8.38 -0.94 -9.33
CA PHE A 220 -7.63 -0.78 -10.59
C PHE A 220 -6.72 0.45 -10.59
N ALA A 221 -6.23 0.86 -9.41
CA ALA A 221 -5.27 1.93 -9.26
C ALA A 221 -3.85 1.34 -9.25
N GLY A 222 -3.29 1.06 -10.42
CA GLY A 222 -2.07 0.25 -10.57
C GLY A 222 -0.80 1.05 -10.84
N GLU A 223 -0.83 2.38 -10.89
CA GLU A 223 0.34 3.18 -11.24
C GLU A 223 1.48 3.04 -10.22
N GLU A 224 1.15 3.08 -8.92
CA GLU A 224 2.14 2.90 -7.86
C GLU A 224 2.75 1.48 -7.90
N LEU A 225 1.91 0.46 -8.06
CA LEU A 225 2.37 -0.93 -8.20
C LEU A 225 3.27 -1.09 -9.43
N ALA A 226 2.85 -0.58 -10.57
CA ALA A 226 3.63 -0.65 -11.81
C ALA A 226 4.99 0.05 -11.65
N GLY A 227 5.04 1.22 -11.02
CA GLY A 227 6.31 1.91 -10.73
C GLY A 227 7.27 1.10 -9.86
N MET A 228 6.73 0.36 -8.88
CA MET A 228 7.54 -0.52 -8.02
C MET A 228 8.06 -1.77 -8.75
N LEU A 229 7.29 -2.26 -9.73
CA LEU A 229 7.62 -3.47 -10.49
C LEU A 229 8.55 -3.20 -11.68
N GLU A 230 8.57 -1.97 -12.18
CA GLU A 230 9.31 -1.60 -13.40
C GLU A 230 10.77 -2.05 -13.41
N PRO A 231 11.55 -1.91 -12.30
CA PRO A 231 12.95 -2.34 -12.28
C PRO A 231 13.14 -3.85 -12.38
N ASP A 232 12.23 -4.62 -11.74
CA ASP A 232 12.41 -6.06 -11.57
C ASP A 232 11.56 -6.87 -12.57
N TRP A 233 10.42 -6.30 -13.03
CA TRP A 233 9.46 -6.98 -13.91
C TRP A 233 8.72 -6.00 -14.83
N PRO A 234 9.41 -5.40 -15.81
CA PRO A 234 8.86 -4.34 -16.68
C PRO A 234 7.66 -4.79 -17.51
N ALA A 235 7.60 -6.07 -17.93
CA ALA A 235 6.45 -6.60 -18.67
C ALA A 235 5.17 -6.59 -17.84
N GLY A 236 5.24 -7.03 -16.57
CA GLY A 236 4.12 -7.00 -15.64
C GLY A 236 3.71 -5.57 -15.29
N ALA A 237 4.69 -4.69 -15.04
CA ALA A 237 4.45 -3.27 -14.79
C ALA A 237 3.65 -2.62 -15.93
N LYS A 238 4.04 -2.85 -17.17
CA LYS A 238 3.37 -2.34 -18.37
C LYS A 238 1.93 -2.85 -18.48
N ALA A 239 1.70 -4.14 -18.24
CA ALA A 239 0.37 -4.74 -18.32
C ALA A 239 -0.56 -4.17 -17.24
N ILE A 240 -0.07 -4.04 -15.99
CA ILE A 240 -0.81 -3.47 -14.86
C ILE A 240 -1.19 -2.00 -15.12
N ARG A 241 -0.24 -1.19 -15.62
CA ARG A 241 -0.49 0.22 -15.98
C ARG A 241 -1.58 0.34 -17.04
N LYS A 242 -1.52 -0.47 -18.09
CA LYS A 242 -2.53 -0.48 -19.15
C LYS A 242 -3.90 -0.92 -18.65
N LEU A 243 -3.99 -1.98 -17.84
CA LEU A 243 -5.26 -2.42 -17.26
C LEU A 243 -5.89 -1.31 -16.41
N SER A 244 -5.09 -0.63 -15.60
CA SER A 244 -5.55 0.50 -14.80
C SER A 244 -6.05 1.64 -15.66
N GLU A 245 -5.29 2.02 -16.68
CA GLU A 245 -5.68 3.08 -17.62
C GLU A 245 -7.00 2.77 -18.31
N ARG A 246 -7.21 1.53 -18.78
CA ARG A 246 -8.46 1.14 -19.45
C ARG A 246 -9.66 1.23 -18.53
N VAL A 247 -9.52 0.81 -17.27
CA VAL A 247 -10.62 0.90 -16.30
C VAL A 247 -10.87 2.34 -15.86
N GLN A 248 -9.83 3.10 -15.54
CA GLN A 248 -9.97 4.48 -15.08
C GLN A 248 -10.53 5.42 -16.17
N SER A 249 -10.20 5.14 -17.44
CA SER A 249 -10.69 5.91 -18.60
C SER A 249 -11.99 5.34 -19.20
N ASN A 250 -12.56 4.28 -18.63
CA ASN A 250 -13.74 3.55 -19.15
C ASN A 250 -13.56 3.02 -20.60
N LEU A 251 -12.32 2.68 -20.98
CA LEU A 251 -11.98 2.13 -22.30
C LEU A 251 -12.08 0.59 -22.29
N PHE A 252 -13.23 0.08 -21.91
CA PHE A 252 -13.43 -1.35 -21.64
C PHE A 252 -13.31 -2.25 -22.88
N LEU A 253 -13.63 -1.75 -24.06
CA LEU A 253 -13.49 -2.52 -25.30
C LEU A 253 -12.01 -2.86 -25.61
N GLU A 254 -11.08 -2.10 -25.07
CA GLU A 254 -9.64 -2.32 -25.22
C GLU A 254 -9.03 -3.11 -24.04
N PHE A 255 -9.86 -3.72 -23.20
CA PHE A 255 -9.41 -4.37 -21.93
C PHE A 255 -8.78 -5.76 -22.18
N GLU A 256 -9.19 -6.47 -23.22
CA GLU A 256 -8.74 -7.85 -23.51
C GLU A 256 -7.23 -7.94 -23.76
N GLU A 257 -6.67 -6.99 -24.53
CA GLU A 257 -5.25 -7.00 -24.90
C GLU A 257 -4.33 -6.81 -23.68
N PRO A 258 -4.52 -5.81 -22.80
CA PRO A 258 -3.76 -5.70 -21.55
C PRO A 258 -3.92 -6.92 -20.63
N LEU A 259 -5.13 -7.54 -20.59
CA LEU A 259 -5.35 -8.76 -19.82
C LEU A 259 -4.51 -9.93 -20.34
N ARG A 260 -4.40 -10.08 -21.66
CA ARG A 260 -3.55 -11.08 -22.31
C ARG A 260 -2.05 -10.78 -22.08
N GLN A 261 -1.65 -9.50 -22.13
CA GLN A 261 -0.28 -9.08 -21.79
C GLN A 261 0.08 -9.44 -20.36
N LEU A 262 -0.85 -9.28 -19.40
CA LEU A 262 -0.63 -9.72 -18.03
C LEU A 262 -0.42 -11.24 -17.95
N GLN A 263 -1.20 -12.03 -18.70
CA GLN A 263 -1.02 -13.48 -18.75
C GLN A 263 0.38 -13.85 -19.25
N SER A 264 0.82 -13.25 -20.38
CA SER A 264 2.16 -13.51 -20.91
C SER A 264 3.24 -13.13 -19.90
N ALA A 265 3.13 -11.96 -19.28
CA ALA A 265 4.10 -11.52 -18.29
C ALA A 265 4.16 -12.44 -17.06
N LEU A 266 3.04 -13.05 -16.64
CA LEU A 266 2.99 -14.01 -15.54
C LEU A 266 3.66 -15.35 -15.91
N HIS A 267 3.71 -15.71 -17.19
CA HIS A 267 4.48 -16.86 -17.67
C HIS A 267 5.98 -16.58 -17.73
N ASP A 268 6.34 -15.33 -17.99
CA ASP A 268 7.72 -14.88 -18.22
C ASP A 268 8.23 -14.08 -17.00
N LEU A 269 8.15 -14.68 -15.81
CA LEU A 269 8.73 -14.08 -14.60
C LEU A 269 10.26 -14.03 -14.68
N PRO A 270 10.91 -13.04 -14.06
CA PRO A 270 12.37 -12.96 -14.05
C PRO A 270 13.01 -14.16 -13.36
N GLU A 271 14.19 -14.54 -13.83
CA GLU A 271 15.02 -15.58 -13.17
C GLU A 271 16.38 -14.97 -12.77
N PRO A 272 16.73 -14.98 -11.47
CA PRO A 272 15.94 -15.51 -10.34
C PRO A 272 14.73 -14.62 -10.01
N CYS A 273 13.59 -15.23 -9.64
CA CYS A 273 12.41 -14.51 -9.20
C CYS A 273 12.50 -14.20 -7.70
N PRO A 274 12.44 -12.93 -7.27
CA PRO A 274 12.36 -12.61 -5.84
C PRO A 274 11.09 -13.18 -5.19
N ASP A 275 11.20 -13.68 -3.95
CA ASP A 275 10.08 -14.33 -3.25
C ASP A 275 8.84 -13.43 -3.15
N TRP A 276 9.01 -12.13 -2.87
CA TRP A 276 7.89 -11.18 -2.81
C TRP A 276 7.17 -11.05 -4.16
N LEU A 277 7.92 -11.13 -5.28
CA LEU A 277 7.33 -11.07 -6.61
C LEU A 277 6.59 -12.37 -6.95
N ALA A 278 7.11 -13.51 -6.55
CA ALA A 278 6.42 -14.80 -6.69
C ALA A 278 5.08 -14.83 -5.92
N MET A 279 5.05 -14.27 -4.71
CA MET A 279 3.81 -14.12 -3.91
C MET A 279 2.81 -13.19 -4.60
N LEU A 280 3.27 -12.07 -5.15
CA LEU A 280 2.43 -11.14 -5.90
C LEU A 280 1.88 -11.79 -7.17
N ALA A 281 2.74 -12.48 -7.94
CA ALA A 281 2.36 -13.17 -9.18
C ALA A 281 1.22 -14.15 -8.94
N HIS A 282 1.25 -14.93 -7.85
CA HIS A 282 0.15 -15.81 -7.47
C HIS A 282 -1.20 -15.07 -7.25
N SER A 283 -1.16 -13.88 -6.66
CA SER A 283 -2.36 -13.05 -6.47
C SER A 283 -2.87 -12.46 -7.80
N LEU A 284 -1.95 -12.04 -8.69
CA LEU A 284 -2.27 -11.56 -10.04
C LEU A 284 -2.80 -12.67 -10.95
N GLU A 285 -2.32 -13.90 -10.81
CA GLU A 285 -2.88 -15.07 -11.51
C GLU A 285 -4.33 -15.33 -11.10
N ARG A 286 -4.65 -15.24 -9.81
CA ARG A 286 -6.04 -15.38 -9.32
C ARG A 286 -6.93 -14.27 -9.88
N PHE A 287 -6.44 -13.03 -9.89
CA PHE A 287 -7.12 -11.89 -10.49
C PHE A 287 -7.37 -12.12 -11.99
N HIS A 288 -6.32 -12.50 -12.74
CA HIS A 288 -6.41 -12.79 -14.17
C HIS A 288 -7.45 -13.91 -14.46
N ARG A 289 -7.40 -15.04 -13.73
CA ARG A 289 -8.34 -16.15 -13.88
C ARG A 289 -9.80 -15.75 -13.66
N ARG A 290 -10.06 -14.83 -12.76
CA ARG A 290 -11.42 -14.30 -12.55
C ARG A 290 -11.97 -13.55 -13.75
N LEU A 291 -11.11 -12.87 -14.50
CA LEU A 291 -11.47 -12.03 -15.65
C LEU A 291 -11.43 -12.79 -16.98
N THR A 292 -10.63 -13.84 -17.08
CA THR A 292 -10.47 -14.59 -18.34
C THR A 292 -11.74 -15.32 -18.75
N ALA A 293 -12.12 -15.18 -20.02
CA ALA A 293 -13.24 -15.86 -20.66
C ALA A 293 -12.97 -16.09 -22.17
N LYS A 294 -13.91 -16.74 -22.86
CA LYS A 294 -13.78 -17.06 -24.28
C LYS A 294 -14.18 -15.94 -25.22
N THR A 295 -14.99 -15.01 -24.75
CA THR A 295 -15.52 -13.91 -25.55
C THR A 295 -15.34 -12.58 -24.82
N LEU A 296 -15.17 -11.51 -25.59
CA LEU A 296 -15.07 -10.16 -25.01
C LEU A 296 -16.29 -9.80 -24.15
N PRO A 297 -17.56 -10.05 -24.57
CA PRO A 297 -18.72 -9.81 -23.72
C PRO A 297 -18.66 -10.52 -22.35
N GLU A 298 -18.15 -11.75 -22.30
CA GLU A 298 -18.01 -12.50 -21.05
C GLU A 298 -16.89 -11.91 -20.17
N ILE A 299 -15.78 -11.44 -20.77
CA ILE A 299 -14.71 -10.73 -20.05
C ILE A 299 -15.27 -9.45 -19.43
N LEU A 300 -15.99 -8.64 -20.21
CA LEU A 300 -16.56 -7.38 -19.76
C LEU A 300 -17.63 -7.59 -18.67
N LEU A 301 -18.43 -8.66 -18.77
CA LEU A 301 -19.39 -9.00 -17.72
C LEU A 301 -18.68 -9.34 -16.40
N LYS A 302 -17.64 -10.17 -16.44
CA LYS A 302 -16.83 -10.50 -15.27
C LYS A 302 -16.14 -9.27 -14.67
N LEU A 303 -15.65 -8.37 -15.53
CA LEU A 303 -15.09 -7.10 -15.11
C LEU A 303 -16.16 -6.25 -14.40
N ALA A 304 -17.35 -6.14 -14.98
CA ALA A 304 -18.45 -5.39 -14.38
C ALA A 304 -18.84 -5.94 -13.00
N GLU A 305 -18.89 -7.27 -12.84
CA GLU A 305 -19.14 -7.93 -11.56
C GLU A 305 -18.05 -7.59 -10.54
N MET A 306 -16.78 -7.67 -10.93
CA MET A 306 -15.65 -7.34 -10.07
C MET A 306 -15.66 -5.84 -9.66
N LEU A 307 -15.93 -4.93 -10.59
CA LEU A 307 -16.07 -3.51 -10.31
C LEU A 307 -17.20 -3.23 -9.30
N MET A 308 -18.33 -3.94 -9.42
CA MET A 308 -19.45 -3.81 -8.48
C MET A 308 -19.10 -4.34 -7.08
N GLU A 309 -18.42 -5.49 -6.98
CA GLU A 309 -17.90 -6.05 -5.71
C GLU A 309 -17.02 -5.04 -4.97
N HIS A 310 -16.24 -4.26 -5.70
CA HIS A 310 -15.35 -3.25 -5.17
C HIS A 310 -15.96 -1.84 -5.05
N HIS A 311 -17.28 -1.73 -5.12
CA HIS A 311 -18.04 -0.48 -4.99
C HIS A 311 -17.70 0.58 -6.05
N LEU A 312 -17.30 0.15 -7.24
CA LEU A 312 -17.07 1.00 -8.42
C LEU A 312 -18.31 0.96 -9.33
N ALA A 313 -19.47 1.27 -8.75
CA ALA A 313 -20.77 1.08 -9.39
C ALA A 313 -20.90 1.80 -10.75
N GLY A 314 -20.32 3.01 -10.87
CA GLY A 314 -20.33 3.75 -12.13
C GLY A 314 -19.66 2.99 -13.27
N GLN A 315 -18.43 2.57 -13.06
CA GLN A 315 -17.66 1.77 -14.02
C GLN A 315 -18.31 0.41 -14.27
N ALA A 316 -18.88 -0.21 -13.22
CA ALA A 316 -19.57 -1.50 -13.35
C ALA A 316 -20.75 -1.44 -14.33
N TYR A 317 -21.58 -0.41 -14.25
CA TYR A 317 -22.70 -0.22 -15.20
C TYR A 317 -22.23 0.12 -16.61
N ILE A 318 -21.14 0.86 -16.77
CA ILE A 318 -20.56 1.13 -18.09
C ILE A 318 -20.02 -0.16 -18.71
N ALA A 319 -19.26 -0.96 -17.94
CA ALA A 319 -18.75 -2.25 -18.42
C ALA A 319 -19.86 -3.24 -18.73
N LEU A 320 -20.96 -3.24 -17.98
CA LEU A 320 -22.15 -4.07 -18.23
C LEU A 320 -22.87 -3.67 -19.52
N ASP A 321 -23.00 -2.36 -19.79
CA ASP A 321 -23.60 -1.86 -21.04
C ASP A 321 -22.74 -2.20 -22.26
N GLU A 322 -21.40 -2.08 -22.14
CA GLU A 322 -20.48 -2.49 -23.21
C GLU A 322 -20.52 -4.02 -23.43
N ALA A 323 -20.60 -4.84 -22.36
CA ALA A 323 -20.77 -6.29 -22.49
C ALA A 323 -22.04 -6.65 -23.25
N LEU A 324 -23.11 -5.91 -23.00
CA LEU A 324 -24.40 -6.07 -23.67
C LEU A 324 -24.32 -5.64 -25.14
N SER A 325 -23.73 -4.47 -25.40
CA SER A 325 -23.55 -3.95 -26.76
C SER A 325 -22.75 -4.92 -27.64
N GLU A 326 -21.63 -5.43 -27.13
CA GLU A 326 -20.83 -6.45 -27.82
C GLU A 326 -21.59 -7.78 -28.00
N THR A 327 -22.43 -8.17 -27.03
CA THR A 327 -23.30 -9.33 -27.18
C THR A 327 -24.25 -9.17 -28.37
N VAL A 328 -24.85 -7.99 -28.52
CA VAL A 328 -25.77 -7.66 -29.65
C VAL A 328 -25.02 -7.67 -30.99
N LEU A 329 -23.84 -7.06 -31.05
CA LEU A 329 -23.02 -7.02 -32.28
C LEU A 329 -22.64 -8.41 -32.75
N ILE A 330 -22.07 -9.23 -31.86
CA ILE A 330 -21.67 -10.61 -32.18
C ILE A 330 -22.88 -11.47 -32.58
N ALA A 331 -24.03 -11.27 -31.92
CA ALA A 331 -25.26 -11.96 -32.28
C ALA A 331 -25.69 -11.68 -33.72
N ASN A 332 -25.48 -10.45 -34.19
CA ASN A 332 -25.76 -10.02 -35.57
C ASN A 332 -24.61 -10.31 -36.56
N GLY A 333 -23.56 -11.01 -36.15
CA GLY A 333 -22.41 -11.34 -36.98
C GLY A 333 -21.55 -10.12 -37.35
N LYS A 334 -21.58 -9.07 -36.53
CA LYS A 334 -20.80 -7.85 -36.71
C LYS A 334 -19.65 -7.79 -35.72
N ALA A 335 -18.56 -7.15 -36.13
CA ALA A 335 -17.44 -6.82 -35.23
C ALA A 335 -17.48 -5.32 -34.93
N SER A 336 -17.20 -4.97 -33.68
CA SER A 336 -17.26 -3.58 -33.18
C SER A 336 -16.36 -2.61 -33.98
N GLU A 337 -15.16 -3.08 -34.32
CA GLU A 337 -14.15 -2.32 -35.06
C GLU A 337 -14.54 -1.93 -36.49
N ASN A 338 -15.57 -2.57 -37.05
CA ASN A 338 -16.04 -2.34 -38.41
C ASN A 338 -17.27 -1.40 -38.49
N LEU A 339 -17.69 -0.81 -37.36
CA LEU A 339 -18.88 0.00 -37.29
C LEU A 339 -18.56 1.36 -36.64
N THR A 340 -19.18 2.42 -37.16
CA THR A 340 -19.21 3.73 -36.51
C THR A 340 -20.07 3.69 -35.26
N ASP A 341 -19.88 4.64 -34.35
CA ASP A 341 -20.70 4.77 -33.13
C ASP A 341 -22.21 4.94 -33.43
N SER A 342 -22.57 5.55 -34.56
CA SER A 342 -23.96 5.65 -34.99
C SER A 342 -24.51 4.30 -35.40
N GLU A 343 -23.80 3.56 -36.24
CA GLU A 343 -24.20 2.24 -36.72
C GLU A 343 -24.32 1.25 -35.56
N ARG A 344 -23.41 1.30 -34.59
CA ARG A 344 -23.50 0.49 -33.36
C ARG A 344 -24.76 0.78 -32.58
N ARG A 345 -25.10 2.06 -32.37
CA ARG A 345 -26.30 2.49 -31.64
C ARG A 345 -27.57 2.11 -32.35
N ASP A 346 -27.62 2.28 -33.67
CA ASP A 346 -28.80 1.92 -34.47
C ASP A 346 -29.03 0.43 -34.49
N LEU A 347 -27.97 -0.39 -34.70
CA LEU A 347 -28.05 -1.85 -34.64
C LEU A 347 -28.47 -2.34 -33.25
N PHE A 348 -27.94 -1.73 -32.19
CA PHE A 348 -28.34 -2.05 -30.81
C PHE A 348 -29.83 -1.78 -30.61
N ARG A 349 -30.32 -0.60 -30.99
CA ARG A 349 -31.72 -0.22 -30.87
C ARG A 349 -32.64 -1.17 -31.64
N GLU A 350 -32.38 -1.37 -32.93
CA GLU A 350 -33.16 -2.26 -33.78
C GLU A 350 -33.22 -3.68 -33.22
N THR A 351 -32.08 -4.19 -32.75
CA THR A 351 -32.04 -5.55 -32.18
C THR A 351 -32.87 -5.66 -30.92
N VAL A 352 -32.73 -4.70 -29.99
CA VAL A 352 -33.46 -4.71 -28.71
C VAL A 352 -34.97 -4.51 -28.92
N GLU A 353 -35.39 -3.63 -29.83
CA GLU A 353 -36.80 -3.41 -30.16
C GLU A 353 -37.46 -4.63 -30.79
N GLN A 354 -36.70 -5.46 -31.50
CA GLN A 354 -37.16 -6.67 -32.15
C GLN A 354 -37.11 -7.92 -31.24
N LEU A 355 -36.62 -7.83 -30.02
CA LEU A 355 -36.62 -8.95 -29.09
C LEU A 355 -38.04 -9.37 -28.73
N PRO A 356 -38.37 -10.68 -28.87
CA PRO A 356 -39.72 -11.18 -28.52
C PRO A 356 -39.95 -11.16 -26.99
N ASP A 357 -38.91 -11.30 -26.19
CA ASP A 357 -38.97 -11.17 -24.74
C ASP A 357 -38.98 -9.69 -24.33
N ARG A 358 -40.17 -9.15 -24.15
CA ARG A 358 -40.35 -7.73 -23.73
C ARG A 358 -39.78 -7.45 -22.35
N ARG A 359 -39.67 -8.44 -21.47
CA ARG A 359 -39.03 -8.26 -20.14
C ARG A 359 -37.53 -8.10 -20.32
N LEU A 360 -36.89 -8.92 -21.14
CA LEU A 360 -35.49 -8.82 -21.47
C LEU A 360 -35.18 -7.46 -22.15
N ALA A 361 -35.96 -7.08 -23.16
CA ALA A 361 -35.82 -5.79 -23.83
C ALA A 361 -35.88 -4.61 -22.84
N HIS A 362 -36.84 -4.60 -21.93
CA HIS A 362 -36.97 -3.57 -20.91
C HIS A 362 -35.75 -3.52 -19.97
N GLN A 363 -35.21 -4.67 -19.60
CA GLN A 363 -34.01 -4.73 -18.73
C GLN A 363 -32.78 -4.24 -19.44
N ILE A 364 -32.61 -4.56 -20.71
CA ILE A 364 -31.51 -4.05 -21.54
C ILE A 364 -31.57 -2.51 -21.60
N TRP A 365 -32.75 -1.94 -21.85
CA TRP A 365 -32.94 -0.50 -21.84
C TRP A 365 -32.68 0.12 -20.46
N ARG A 366 -33.02 -0.57 -19.36
CA ARG A 366 -32.68 -0.10 -18.01
C ARG A 366 -31.17 -0.02 -17.78
N ILE A 367 -30.40 -1.01 -18.25
CA ILE A 367 -28.93 -0.98 -18.16
C ILE A 367 -28.40 0.24 -18.92
N HIS A 368 -28.79 0.36 -20.19
CA HIS A 368 -28.34 1.45 -21.06
C HIS A 368 -28.69 2.84 -20.49
N ASN A 369 -29.91 3.03 -20.01
CA ASN A 369 -30.33 4.27 -19.40
C ASN A 369 -29.63 4.54 -18.07
N THR A 370 -29.36 3.51 -17.27
CA THR A 370 -28.59 3.64 -16.02
C THR A 370 -27.14 4.05 -16.31
N ARG A 371 -26.51 3.45 -17.31
CA ARG A 371 -25.17 3.84 -17.77
C ARG A 371 -25.16 5.31 -18.19
N ASN A 372 -26.14 5.76 -18.98
CA ASN A 372 -26.27 7.15 -19.41
C ASN A 372 -26.50 8.10 -18.21
N THR A 373 -27.29 7.67 -17.23
CA THR A 373 -27.52 8.41 -15.98
C THR A 373 -26.20 8.58 -15.21
N VAL A 374 -25.42 7.51 -15.08
CA VAL A 374 -24.12 7.53 -14.42
C VAL A 374 -23.10 8.39 -15.17
N ALA A 375 -22.99 8.21 -16.50
CA ALA A 375 -22.04 8.95 -17.34
C ALA A 375 -22.30 10.45 -17.38
N HIS A 376 -23.56 10.88 -17.25
CA HIS A 376 -23.97 12.29 -17.32
C HIS A 376 -24.35 12.90 -15.94
N ALA A 377 -23.78 12.37 -14.85
CA ALA A 377 -24.02 12.85 -13.47
C ALA A 377 -25.49 12.87 -13.01
N GLY A 378 -26.32 12.06 -13.62
CA GLY A 378 -27.54 11.50 -13.05
C GLY A 378 -28.82 12.32 -12.97
N ARG A 379 -28.77 13.63 -13.04
CA ARG A 379 -29.93 14.43 -12.61
C ARG A 379 -31.09 14.48 -13.60
N LYS A 380 -30.84 14.48 -14.90
CA LYS A 380 -31.88 14.76 -15.90
C LYS A 380 -32.67 13.52 -16.33
N ILE A 381 -31.97 12.45 -16.64
CA ILE A 381 -32.61 11.23 -17.21
C ILE A 381 -33.47 10.50 -16.18
N HIS A 382 -33.00 10.41 -14.93
CA HIS A 382 -33.77 9.77 -13.85
C HIS A 382 -35.03 10.58 -13.48
N ARG A 383 -34.92 11.90 -13.51
CA ARG A 383 -36.06 12.81 -13.22
C ARG A 383 -37.15 12.76 -14.29
N ASP A 384 -36.74 12.66 -15.56
CA ASP A 384 -37.67 12.68 -16.70
C ASP A 384 -38.29 11.29 -16.98
N ASN A 385 -37.63 10.18 -16.58
CA ASN A 385 -38.08 8.80 -16.76
C ASN A 385 -37.65 7.89 -15.58
N PRO A 386 -38.22 8.06 -14.39
CA PRO A 386 -37.79 7.32 -13.20
C PRO A 386 -37.96 5.80 -13.26
N GLY A 387 -38.85 5.29 -14.12
CA GLY A 387 -39.07 3.86 -14.32
C GLY A 387 -38.07 3.17 -15.26
N ASN A 388 -37.29 3.93 -16.03
CA ASN A 388 -36.43 3.42 -17.09
C ASN A 388 -34.94 3.38 -16.72
N SER A 389 -34.55 3.77 -15.51
CA SER A 389 -33.19 3.67 -14.98
C SER A 389 -33.21 3.19 -13.53
N VAL A 390 -32.08 2.68 -13.05
CA VAL A 390 -31.92 2.30 -11.65
C VAL A 390 -31.54 3.51 -10.83
N ALA A 391 -32.22 3.73 -9.71
CA ALA A 391 -31.84 4.77 -8.77
C ALA A 391 -30.50 4.43 -8.08
N PRO A 392 -29.68 5.42 -7.69
CA PRO A 392 -28.35 5.17 -7.12
C PRO A 392 -28.35 4.26 -5.90
N ASP A 393 -29.37 4.31 -5.06
CA ASP A 393 -29.58 3.44 -3.89
C ASP A 393 -29.93 2.00 -4.24
N GLY A 394 -30.40 1.76 -5.47
CA GLY A 394 -30.72 0.44 -6.03
C GLY A 394 -29.58 -0.20 -6.83
N PHE A 395 -28.50 0.51 -7.15
CA PHE A 395 -27.46 0.07 -8.09
C PHE A 395 -26.93 -1.32 -7.78
N SER A 396 -26.48 -1.58 -6.57
CA SER A 396 -25.92 -2.88 -6.21
C SER A 396 -26.96 -3.99 -6.23
N ARG A 397 -28.18 -3.73 -5.78
CA ARG A 397 -29.26 -4.75 -5.69
C ARG A 397 -29.69 -5.23 -7.06
N GLU A 398 -29.88 -4.32 -7.99
CA GLU A 398 -30.37 -4.67 -9.32
C GLU A 398 -29.28 -5.17 -10.25
N PHE A 399 -28.03 -4.73 -10.04
CA PHE A 399 -26.90 -5.11 -10.86
C PHE A 399 -26.75 -6.63 -10.99
N HIS A 400 -26.71 -7.34 -9.86
CA HIS A 400 -26.55 -8.81 -9.87
C HIS A 400 -27.66 -9.52 -10.62
N SER A 401 -28.91 -9.08 -10.45
CA SER A 401 -30.05 -9.62 -11.19
C SER A 401 -29.92 -9.45 -12.70
N LEU A 402 -29.40 -8.29 -13.14
CA LEU A 402 -29.18 -7.99 -14.55
C LEU A 402 -27.99 -8.78 -15.11
N ALA A 403 -26.88 -8.83 -14.37
CA ALA A 403 -25.67 -9.59 -14.73
C ALA A 403 -25.98 -11.09 -14.90
N ASP A 404 -26.72 -11.70 -13.98
CA ASP A 404 -27.10 -13.10 -14.03
C ASP A 404 -27.90 -13.44 -15.29
N ARG A 405 -28.78 -12.55 -15.74
CA ARG A 405 -29.57 -12.74 -16.96
C ARG A 405 -28.76 -12.55 -18.23
N LEU A 406 -27.75 -11.67 -18.21
CA LEU A 406 -26.84 -11.45 -19.34
C LEU A 406 -25.81 -12.57 -19.48
N ARG A 407 -25.42 -13.23 -18.41
CA ARG A 407 -24.34 -14.24 -18.40
C ARG A 407 -24.52 -15.36 -19.44
N PRO A 408 -25.71 -15.99 -19.61
CA PRO A 408 -25.89 -17.00 -20.65
C PRO A 408 -25.81 -16.41 -22.08
N LEU A 409 -26.18 -15.13 -22.26
CA LEU A 409 -26.13 -14.46 -23.56
C LEU A 409 -24.68 -14.05 -23.88
N ALA A 410 -23.94 -13.50 -22.94
CA ALA A 410 -22.52 -13.15 -23.08
C ALA A 410 -21.65 -14.37 -23.42
N LYS A 411 -21.97 -15.54 -22.83
CA LYS A 411 -21.34 -16.83 -23.14
C LYS A 411 -21.62 -17.33 -24.55
N LYS A 412 -22.83 -17.14 -25.05
CA LYS A 412 -23.31 -17.61 -26.34
C LYS A 412 -24.13 -16.51 -27.02
N PRO A 413 -23.52 -15.45 -27.56
CA PRO A 413 -24.21 -14.27 -28.08
C PRO A 413 -25.27 -14.62 -29.15
N ARG A 414 -25.05 -15.65 -29.98
CA ARG A 414 -26.02 -16.12 -31.00
C ARG A 414 -27.35 -16.55 -30.40
N LYS A 415 -27.40 -16.96 -29.12
CA LYS A 415 -28.66 -17.30 -28.45
C LYS A 415 -29.61 -16.11 -28.31
N LEU A 416 -29.11 -14.89 -28.34
CA LEU A 416 -29.94 -13.70 -28.34
C LEU A 416 -30.89 -13.67 -29.55
N LEU A 417 -30.38 -14.08 -30.71
CA LEU A 417 -31.16 -14.15 -31.96
C LEU A 417 -32.03 -15.44 -32.03
N GLU A 418 -31.55 -16.55 -31.44
CA GLU A 418 -32.33 -17.79 -31.38
C GLU A 418 -33.62 -17.60 -30.54
N ALA A 419 -33.60 -16.70 -29.56
CA ALA A 419 -34.81 -16.28 -28.85
C ALA A 419 -35.82 -15.53 -29.74
N ARG A 420 -35.44 -15.16 -30.96
CA ARG A 420 -36.31 -14.55 -31.98
C ARG A 420 -37.26 -15.53 -32.67
N TRP A 421 -36.94 -16.81 -32.64
CA TRP A 421 -37.59 -17.82 -33.48
C TRP A 421 -38.36 -18.89 -32.68
N ARG A 422 -38.50 -18.75 -31.39
CA ARG A 422 -39.36 -19.57 -30.54
C ARG A 422 -40.40 -18.70 -29.86
#